data_eed9c7ebfcd9f8a3d042461cba35a7a2
#
_entry.id   eed9c7ebfcd9f8a3d042461cba35a7a2
#
_cell.length_a   1.000
_cell.length_b   1.000
_cell.length_c   1.000
_cell.angle_alpha   90.00
_cell.angle_beta   90.00
_cell.angle_gamma   90.00
#
_symmetry.space_group_name_H-M   'P 1'
#
loop_
_entity.id
_entity.type
_entity.pdbx_description
1 polymer ?
#
loop_
_entity_poly.entity_id
_entity_poly.type
_entity_poly.pdbx_seq_one_letter_code
_entity_poly.pdbx_strand_id
1 'polypeptide(L)'
;GANTFALIKKMQEQRLLGPLHERIMDGLPYVGWSAGSNVACPTIRTTNDMPIVEPESFRAIGAVGFQINPHYLDANPAGHAGETREQRIEEFIAANPGVYVAGLHEGCMLHVEGNGMTLKGPRPMRVFRFGEAPREIEPGADLSFLMEKA
;
A
#
# COMPACT_ATOMS: atom_id res chain seq x y z
N GLY A 1 -6.78 -11.69 1.83
CA GLY A 1 -6.43 -11.03 3.08
C GLY A 1 -6.01 -12.01 4.14
N ALA A 2 -5.13 -11.58 5.02
CA ALA A 2 -4.63 -12.35 6.16
C ALA A 2 -3.76 -11.39 6.99
N ASN A 3 -3.02 -11.92 7.97
CA ASN A 3 -1.97 -11.13 8.60
C ASN A 3 -0.81 -10.95 7.62
N THR A 4 -0.43 -9.71 7.37
CA THR A 4 0.58 -9.34 6.37
C THR A 4 1.95 -9.98 6.67
N PHE A 5 2.37 -10.02 7.93
CA PHE A 5 3.65 -10.61 8.33
C PHE A 5 3.67 -12.12 8.10
N ALA A 6 2.57 -12.82 8.44
CA ALA A 6 2.45 -14.25 8.19
C ALA A 6 2.45 -14.57 6.69
N LEU A 7 1.76 -13.76 5.90
CA LEU A 7 1.71 -13.91 4.44
C LEU A 7 3.08 -13.71 3.81
N ILE A 8 3.75 -12.60 4.11
CA ILE A 8 5.05 -12.30 3.49
C ILE A 8 6.11 -13.32 3.90
N LYS A 9 6.10 -13.77 5.15
CA LYS A 9 7.03 -14.80 5.62
C LYS A 9 6.90 -16.09 4.79
N LYS A 10 5.67 -16.55 4.54
CA LYS A 10 5.44 -17.74 3.70
C LYS A 10 5.87 -17.52 2.26
N MET A 11 5.60 -16.35 1.71
CA MET A 11 6.02 -16.02 0.34
C MET A 11 7.55 -16.01 0.20
N GLN A 12 8.25 -15.48 1.20
CA GLN A 12 9.72 -15.49 1.23
C GLN A 12 10.28 -16.90 1.37
N GLU A 13 9.74 -17.70 2.29
CA GLU A 13 10.14 -19.12 2.50
C GLU A 13 9.97 -19.96 1.22
N GLN A 14 8.91 -19.71 0.47
CA GLN A 14 8.63 -20.38 -0.80
C GLN A 14 9.32 -19.73 -2.01
N ARG A 15 10.10 -18.67 -1.79
CA ARG A 15 10.83 -17.93 -2.83
C ARG A 15 9.93 -17.43 -3.96
N LEU A 16 8.76 -16.90 -3.61
CA LEU A 16 7.74 -16.46 -4.56
C LEU A 16 7.88 -15.03 -5.02
N LEU A 17 8.60 -14.16 -4.27
CA LEU A 17 8.59 -12.71 -4.56
C LEU A 17 9.14 -12.38 -5.95
N GLY A 18 10.30 -12.91 -6.31
CA GLY A 18 10.91 -12.70 -7.63
C GLY A 18 10.04 -13.22 -8.77
N PRO A 19 9.65 -14.50 -8.76
CA PRO A 19 8.76 -15.07 -9.80
C PRO A 19 7.43 -14.34 -9.92
N LEU A 20 6.79 -13.95 -8.83
CA LEU A 20 5.54 -13.18 -8.86
C LEU A 20 5.75 -11.81 -9.48
N HIS A 21 6.80 -11.09 -9.06
CA HIS A 21 7.14 -9.80 -9.64
C HIS A 21 7.30 -9.90 -11.17
N GLU A 22 8.11 -10.84 -11.65
CA GLU A 22 8.34 -11.04 -13.08
C GLU A 22 7.06 -11.36 -13.83
N ARG A 23 6.26 -12.29 -13.32
CA ARG A 23 5.00 -12.70 -13.96
C ARG A 23 3.96 -11.59 -14.01
N ILE A 24 3.86 -10.79 -12.95
CA ILE A 24 2.95 -9.64 -12.91
C ILE A 24 3.41 -8.58 -13.91
N MET A 25 4.71 -8.29 -13.98
CA MET A 25 5.24 -7.35 -14.98
C MET A 25 5.00 -7.84 -16.41
N ASP A 26 5.00 -9.15 -16.64
CA ASP A 26 4.70 -9.78 -17.94
C ASP A 26 3.20 -9.91 -18.25
N GLY A 27 2.33 -9.41 -17.37
CA GLY A 27 0.90 -9.35 -17.61
C GLY A 27 0.05 -10.37 -16.84
N LEU A 28 0.62 -11.11 -15.89
CA LEU A 28 -0.19 -11.97 -15.01
C LEU A 28 -1.14 -11.09 -14.20
N PRO A 29 -2.47 -11.31 -14.27
CA PRO A 29 -3.40 -10.55 -13.45
C PRO A 29 -3.15 -10.77 -11.95
N TYR A 30 -3.11 -9.68 -11.20
CA TYR A 30 -2.98 -9.70 -9.75
C TYR A 30 -4.17 -8.99 -9.12
N VAL A 31 -4.80 -9.62 -8.16
CA VAL A 31 -5.87 -9.03 -7.34
C VAL A 31 -5.50 -9.24 -5.87
N GLY A 32 -5.39 -8.15 -5.13
CA GLY A 32 -5.07 -8.18 -3.71
C GLY A 32 -5.87 -7.15 -2.93
N TRP A 33 -6.23 -7.50 -1.71
CA TRP A 33 -6.87 -6.59 -0.76
C TRP A 33 -6.28 -6.80 0.63
N SER A 34 -6.35 -5.79 1.51
CA SER A 34 -5.77 -5.84 2.85
C SER A 34 -4.29 -6.24 2.81
N ALA A 35 -3.90 -7.36 3.38
CA ALA A 35 -2.54 -7.90 3.30
C ALA A 35 -2.07 -8.07 1.85
N GLY A 36 -2.97 -8.45 0.93
CA GLY A 36 -2.67 -8.55 -0.49
C GLY A 36 -2.33 -7.22 -1.14
N SER A 37 -2.87 -6.10 -0.65
CA SER A 37 -2.45 -4.75 -1.06
C SER A 37 -1.05 -4.43 -0.54
N ASN A 38 -0.76 -4.75 0.72
CA ASN A 38 0.57 -4.51 1.30
C ASN A 38 1.67 -5.30 0.59
N VAL A 39 1.45 -6.58 0.26
CA VAL A 39 2.48 -7.39 -0.40
C VAL A 39 2.69 -7.01 -1.87
N ALA A 40 1.78 -6.27 -2.50
CA ALA A 40 1.98 -5.71 -3.82
C ALA A 40 2.98 -4.53 -3.83
N CYS A 41 3.18 -3.88 -2.69
CA CYS A 41 4.08 -2.74 -2.50
C CYS A 41 5.55 -3.14 -2.50
N PRO A 42 6.49 -2.18 -2.51
CA PRO A 42 7.92 -2.47 -2.35
C PRO A 42 8.24 -3.15 -1.02
N THR A 43 7.57 -2.73 0.05
CA THR A 43 7.69 -3.31 1.39
C THR A 43 6.33 -3.42 2.07
N ILE A 44 6.27 -4.21 3.15
CA ILE A 44 5.05 -4.34 3.97
C ILE A 44 4.96 -3.29 5.09
N ARG A 45 5.85 -2.29 5.11
CA ARG A 45 6.02 -1.37 6.25
C ARG A 45 4.82 -0.48 6.55
N THR A 46 3.91 -0.32 5.62
CA THR A 46 2.68 0.48 5.82
C THR A 46 1.44 -0.35 6.15
N THR A 47 1.63 -1.61 6.57
CA THR A 47 0.56 -2.44 7.08
C THR A 47 0.04 -1.94 8.44
N ASN A 48 -1.24 -2.19 8.71
CA ASN A 48 -1.83 -1.95 10.03
C ASN A 48 -1.74 -3.17 10.95
N ASP A 49 -1.23 -4.30 10.44
CA ASP A 49 -1.23 -5.56 11.15
C ASP A 49 -0.17 -5.63 12.26
N MET A 50 -0.45 -6.45 13.25
CA MET A 50 0.52 -6.76 14.30
C MET A 50 1.55 -7.77 13.77
N PRO A 51 2.87 -7.59 14.07
CA PRO A 51 3.93 -8.50 13.65
C PRO A 51 3.93 -9.78 14.48
N ILE A 52 3.03 -10.70 14.17
CA ILE A 52 2.86 -11.96 14.91
C ILE A 52 3.94 -13.02 14.61
N VAL A 53 4.69 -12.83 13.53
CA VAL A 53 5.85 -13.63 13.14
C VAL A 53 6.90 -12.71 12.56
N GLU A 54 8.15 -13.14 12.56
CA GLU A 54 9.26 -12.40 11.97
C GLU A 54 9.54 -12.91 10.55
N PRO A 55 9.33 -12.07 9.50
CA PRO A 55 9.77 -12.40 8.14
C PRO A 55 11.29 -12.20 8.00
N GLU A 56 11.89 -12.69 6.92
CA GLU A 56 13.31 -12.49 6.62
C GLU A 56 13.66 -11.01 6.43
N SER A 57 12.73 -10.26 5.84
CA SER A 57 12.82 -8.82 5.61
C SER A 57 11.42 -8.25 5.43
N PHE A 58 11.30 -6.92 5.31
CA PHE A 58 10.03 -6.27 4.96
C PHE A 58 9.81 -6.17 3.45
N ARG A 59 10.73 -6.67 2.65
CA ARG A 59 10.64 -6.64 1.19
C ARG A 59 9.44 -7.46 0.72
N ALA A 60 8.68 -6.88 -0.22
CA ALA A 60 7.50 -7.49 -0.80
C ALA A 60 7.65 -7.66 -2.34
N ILE A 61 6.54 -7.83 -3.06
CA ILE A 61 6.57 -8.13 -4.51
C ILE A 61 7.11 -6.94 -5.32
N GLY A 62 6.76 -5.71 -4.93
CA GLY A 62 7.13 -4.52 -5.69
C GLY A 62 6.41 -4.42 -7.04
N ALA A 63 5.17 -4.90 -7.12
CA ALA A 63 4.35 -4.77 -8.32
C ALA A 63 3.99 -3.32 -8.62
N VAL A 64 3.97 -2.48 -7.58
CA VAL A 64 3.84 -1.03 -7.67
C VAL A 64 5.02 -0.36 -6.96
N GLY A 65 5.31 0.89 -7.30
CA GLY A 65 6.47 1.63 -6.77
C GLY A 65 6.17 2.52 -5.57
N PHE A 66 5.00 2.40 -4.98
CA PHE A 66 4.54 3.19 -3.83
C PHE A 66 3.98 2.28 -2.75
N GLN A 67 3.75 2.83 -1.57
CA GLN A 67 3.18 2.10 -0.44
C GLN A 67 1.67 2.33 -0.35
N ILE A 68 0.96 1.32 0.14
CA ILE A 68 -0.48 1.39 0.41
C ILE A 68 -0.72 1.17 1.90
N ASN A 69 -1.51 2.03 2.52
CA ASN A 69 -2.13 1.78 3.82
C ASN A 69 -3.58 1.39 3.55
N PRO A 70 -3.91 0.08 3.58
CA PRO A 70 -5.28 -0.37 3.38
C PRO A 70 -6.12 -0.11 4.62
N HIS A 71 -7.45 -0.12 4.49
CA HIS A 71 -8.38 0.19 5.58
C HIS A 71 -8.12 1.56 6.19
N TYR A 72 -7.76 2.54 5.35
CA TYR A 72 -7.49 3.89 5.81
C TYR A 72 -8.73 4.51 6.43
N LEU A 73 -8.51 5.24 7.51
CA LEU A 73 -9.54 5.98 8.24
C LEU A 73 -9.09 7.43 8.37
N ASP A 74 -9.98 8.39 8.05
CA ASP A 74 -9.69 9.82 8.15
C ASP A 74 -9.52 10.28 9.61
N ALA A 75 -10.19 9.58 10.53
CA ALA A 75 -10.09 9.81 11.97
C ALA A 75 -10.32 8.51 12.74
N ASN A 76 -9.89 8.47 13.99
CA ASN A 76 -10.21 7.36 14.86
C ASN A 76 -11.72 7.32 15.16
N PRO A 77 -12.29 6.12 15.41
CA PRO A 77 -13.66 6.00 15.91
C PRO A 77 -13.87 6.81 17.20
N ALA A 78 -15.11 7.25 17.43
CA ALA A 78 -15.45 7.99 18.64
C ALA A 78 -15.04 7.24 19.90
N GLY A 79 -14.38 7.93 20.85
CA GLY A 79 -13.90 7.36 22.10
C GLY A 79 -12.55 6.66 22.01
N HIS A 80 -11.93 6.57 20.84
CA HIS A 80 -10.60 6.01 20.66
C HIS A 80 -9.52 7.10 20.79
N ALA A 81 -8.61 6.96 21.75
CA ALA A 81 -7.58 7.96 22.08
C ALA A 81 -6.19 7.64 21.52
N GLY A 82 -6.05 6.62 20.67
CA GLY A 82 -4.77 6.23 20.08
C GLY A 82 -4.41 7.05 18.85
N GLU A 83 -3.24 6.77 18.29
CA GLU A 83 -2.78 7.37 17.05
C GLU A 83 -3.73 7.12 15.88
N THR A 84 -3.88 8.13 15.01
CA THR A 84 -4.62 8.01 13.76
C THR A 84 -3.77 7.30 12.70
N ARG A 85 -4.41 6.85 11.63
CA ARG A 85 -3.69 6.31 10.45
C ARG A 85 -2.75 7.36 9.87
N GLU A 86 -3.20 8.60 9.79
CA GLU A 86 -2.40 9.73 9.29
C GLU A 86 -1.12 9.91 10.10
N GLN A 87 -1.21 9.95 11.43
CA GLN A 87 -0.04 10.10 12.29
C GLN A 87 1.00 8.99 12.07
N ARG A 88 0.56 7.74 11.92
CA ARG A 88 1.46 6.62 11.62
C ARG A 88 2.12 6.74 10.25
N ILE A 89 1.36 7.21 9.25
CA ILE A 89 1.90 7.43 7.92
C ILE A 89 2.90 8.58 7.92
N GLU A 90 2.63 9.65 8.67
CA GLU A 90 3.56 10.78 8.83
C GLU A 90 4.90 10.35 9.41
N GLU A 91 4.91 9.50 10.42
CA GLU A 91 6.14 8.90 10.95
C GLU A 91 6.89 8.09 9.89
N PHE A 92 6.15 7.29 9.13
CA PHE A 92 6.75 6.47 8.07
C PHE A 92 7.41 7.33 7.00
N ILE A 93 6.73 8.35 6.45
CA ILE A 93 7.27 9.20 5.39
C ILE A 93 8.42 10.08 5.87
N ALA A 94 8.43 10.46 7.15
CA ALA A 94 9.58 11.19 7.74
C ALA A 94 10.85 10.32 7.75
N ALA A 95 10.71 9.04 8.02
CA ALA A 95 11.81 8.08 7.98
C ALA A 95 12.14 7.60 6.56
N ASN A 96 11.23 7.76 5.62
CA ASN A 96 11.34 7.32 4.22
C ASN A 96 10.96 8.46 3.25
N PRO A 97 11.73 9.55 3.22
CA PRO A 97 11.43 10.67 2.33
C PRO A 97 11.52 10.23 0.86
N GLY A 98 10.65 10.77 0.02
CA GLY A 98 10.56 10.40 -1.39
C GLY A 98 9.60 9.26 -1.70
N VAL A 99 9.09 8.56 -0.69
CA VAL A 99 8.12 7.47 -0.88
C VAL A 99 6.70 8.02 -0.76
N TYR A 100 5.86 7.70 -1.73
CA TYR A 100 4.42 7.95 -1.64
C TYR A 100 3.72 6.88 -0.83
N VAL A 101 2.73 7.29 -0.05
CA VAL A 101 1.82 6.37 0.65
C VAL A 101 0.38 6.71 0.27
N ALA A 102 -0.34 5.73 -0.23
CA ALA A 102 -1.75 5.84 -0.57
C ALA A 102 -2.61 5.26 0.56
N GLY A 103 -3.35 6.12 1.24
CA GLY A 103 -4.36 5.72 2.23
C GLY A 103 -5.66 5.34 1.51
N LEU A 104 -5.91 4.04 1.40
CA LEU A 104 -7.01 3.49 0.61
C LEU A 104 -8.18 3.10 1.52
N HIS A 105 -9.32 3.77 1.33
CA HIS A 105 -10.53 3.50 2.09
C HIS A 105 -11.22 2.19 1.67
N GLU A 106 -12.04 1.66 2.57
CA GLU A 106 -12.91 0.52 2.28
C GLU A 106 -13.80 0.78 1.05
N GLY A 107 -13.99 -0.25 0.24
CA GLY A 107 -14.80 -0.17 -0.97
C GLY A 107 -14.10 0.47 -2.16
N CYS A 108 -12.85 0.90 -2.01
CA CYS A 108 -12.05 1.48 -3.08
C CYS A 108 -10.94 0.55 -3.53
N MET A 109 -10.54 0.69 -4.80
CA MET A 109 -9.42 -0.06 -5.35
C MET A 109 -8.60 0.79 -6.34
N LEU A 110 -7.34 0.45 -6.46
CA LEU A 110 -6.45 0.95 -7.51
C LEU A 110 -6.42 -0.07 -8.65
N HIS A 111 -6.84 0.37 -9.83
CA HIS A 111 -6.79 -0.44 -11.05
C HIS A 111 -5.60 -0.01 -11.89
N VAL A 112 -4.62 -0.89 -12.02
CA VAL A 112 -3.41 -0.65 -12.82
C VAL A 112 -3.50 -1.49 -14.08
N GLU A 113 -3.37 -0.84 -15.23
CA GLU A 113 -3.36 -1.49 -16.54
C GLU A 113 -2.35 -0.79 -17.46
N GLY A 114 -1.32 -1.51 -17.88
CA GLY A 114 -0.22 -0.92 -18.64
C GLY A 114 0.47 0.19 -17.83
N ASN A 115 0.54 1.38 -18.38
CA ASN A 115 1.11 2.57 -17.73
C ASN A 115 0.05 3.45 -17.04
N GLY A 116 -1.20 3.02 -17.05
CA GLY A 116 -2.31 3.75 -16.44
C GLY A 116 -2.69 3.21 -15.08
N MET A 117 -3.15 4.10 -14.22
CA MET A 117 -3.72 3.74 -12.92
C MET A 117 -4.92 4.62 -12.62
N THR A 118 -5.98 4.00 -12.12
CA THR A 118 -7.24 4.68 -11.80
C THR A 118 -7.71 4.27 -10.42
N LEU A 119 -8.15 5.23 -9.62
CA LEU A 119 -8.88 4.97 -8.39
C LEU A 119 -10.35 4.70 -8.74
N LYS A 120 -10.86 3.54 -8.31
CA LYS A 120 -12.26 3.15 -8.45
C LYS A 120 -12.88 2.96 -7.08
N GLY A 121 -14.15 3.35 -6.93
CA GLY A 121 -14.90 3.23 -5.69
C GLY A 121 -15.59 4.53 -5.31
N PRO A 122 -16.32 4.54 -4.17
CA PRO A 122 -17.19 5.65 -3.81
C PRO A 122 -16.50 6.77 -3.02
N ARG A 123 -15.21 6.63 -2.68
CA ARG A 123 -14.52 7.55 -1.77
C ARG A 123 -13.19 8.04 -2.36
N PRO A 124 -12.76 9.26 -2.00
CA PRO A 124 -11.43 9.73 -2.35
C PRO A 124 -10.34 8.91 -1.65
N MET A 125 -9.14 8.96 -2.20
CA MET A 125 -7.92 8.39 -1.63
C MET A 125 -7.05 9.52 -1.09
N ARG A 126 -6.42 9.31 0.05
CA ARG A 126 -5.51 10.30 0.63
C ARG A 126 -4.07 9.90 0.38
N VAL A 127 -3.30 10.77 -0.24
CA VAL A 127 -1.91 10.49 -0.64
C VAL A 127 -0.96 11.36 0.17
N PHE A 128 0.10 10.73 0.67
CA PHE A 128 1.10 11.34 1.54
C PHE A 128 2.49 11.23 0.92
N ARG A 129 3.27 12.28 1.09
CA ARG A 129 4.72 12.29 0.82
C ARG A 129 5.38 13.29 1.75
N PHE A 130 6.57 12.95 2.25
CA PHE A 130 7.30 13.84 3.17
C PHE A 130 7.57 15.21 2.53
N GLY A 131 7.33 16.28 3.30
CA GLY A 131 7.51 17.64 2.84
C GLY A 131 6.37 18.21 1.99
N GLU A 132 5.33 17.41 1.74
CA GLU A 132 4.15 17.85 0.97
C GLU A 132 2.89 17.77 1.85
N ALA A 133 1.95 18.68 1.64
CA ALA A 133 0.63 18.57 2.25
C ALA A 133 -0.10 17.32 1.70
N PRO A 134 -0.83 16.56 2.53
CA PRO A 134 -1.62 15.44 2.05
C PRO A 134 -2.60 15.85 0.95
N ARG A 135 -2.74 15.00 -0.07
CA ARG A 135 -3.65 15.25 -1.20
C ARG A 135 -4.85 14.34 -1.13
N GLU A 136 -6.05 14.91 -1.34
CA GLU A 136 -7.26 14.15 -1.58
C GLU A 136 -7.39 13.90 -3.09
N ILE A 137 -7.48 12.63 -3.47
CA ILE A 137 -7.59 12.20 -4.87
C ILE A 137 -8.98 11.62 -5.09
N GLU A 138 -9.76 12.24 -5.96
CA GLU A 138 -11.11 11.76 -6.30
C GLU A 138 -11.05 10.54 -7.23
N PRO A 139 -12.05 9.63 -7.16
CA PRO A 139 -12.18 8.54 -8.11
C PRO A 139 -12.17 9.05 -9.56
N GLY A 140 -11.41 8.36 -10.42
CA GLY A 140 -11.28 8.73 -11.83
C GLY A 140 -10.18 9.76 -12.13
N ALA A 141 -9.52 10.33 -11.11
CA ALA A 141 -8.41 11.26 -11.32
C ALA A 141 -7.18 10.56 -11.90
N ASP A 142 -6.31 11.35 -12.55
CA ASP A 142 -5.03 10.86 -13.06
C ASP A 142 -4.06 10.55 -11.90
N LEU A 143 -3.59 9.31 -11.84
CA LEU A 143 -2.66 8.81 -10.82
C LEU A 143 -1.26 8.53 -11.40
N SER A 144 -0.94 9.06 -12.57
CA SER A 144 0.35 8.81 -13.24
C SER A 144 1.55 9.19 -12.36
N PHE A 145 1.42 10.19 -11.50
CA PHE A 145 2.48 10.59 -10.57
C PHE A 145 2.90 9.46 -9.61
N LEU A 146 2.00 8.54 -9.26
CA LEU A 146 2.32 7.36 -8.42
C LEU A 146 3.06 6.28 -9.20
N MET A 147 3.00 6.30 -10.52
CA MET A 147 3.70 5.34 -11.39
C MET A 147 5.14 5.76 -11.68
N GLU A 148 5.52 7.00 -11.38
CA GLU A 148 6.88 7.49 -11.56
C GLU A 148 7.82 6.80 -10.55
N LYS A 149 8.98 6.39 -11.02
CA LYS A 149 10.02 5.87 -10.12
C LYS A 149 10.57 7.02 -9.28
N ALA A 150 10.62 6.76 -8.01
CA ALA A 150 11.29 7.68 -7.09
C ALA A 150 12.77 7.81 -7.42
#